data_14f0b8dccfadfd2d98f92ae9f17cb279
#
_entry.id   14f0b8dccfadfd2d98f92ae9f17cb279
#
_cell.length_a   1.000
_cell.length_b   1.000
_cell.length_c   1.000
_cell.angle_alpha   90.00
_cell.angle_beta   90.00
_cell.angle_gamma   90.00
#
_symmetry.space_group_name_H-M   'P 1'
#
loop_
_entity.id
_entity.type
_entity.pdbx_description
1 polymer ?
#
loop_
_entity_poly.entity_id
_entity_poly.type
_entity_poly.pdbx_seq_one_letter_code
_entity_poly.pdbx_strand_id
1 'polypeptide(L)'
;HLPTRRQRQMCIRDRDFAFYLNFNKKLQSMTPEKFINNVLGNLNIHYLTIGDDFKFGNRRKGDYEMLENWGSLNDVTVQQTPTYLRGDRRYSSSWIREALDKDDFELAAQLLGRRYTFSGKVVSGNSLGRTIGVPTANLWLPKSNLPIKGVYAVKVHYEKEILLGIANMGIRPTIGGENPVLEVHIFDFDKNLYGKRIEVEFCNKIREEKKFSNLEELKSQIHKDIELSKNLLIS
;
A
#
# COMPACT_ATOMS: atom_id res chain seq x y z
N HIS A 1 12.96 -19.15 3.63
CA HIS A 1 11.54 -18.84 3.36
C HIS A 1 11.27 -17.37 3.60
N LEU A 2 11.10 -16.61 2.53
CA LEU A 2 10.59 -15.24 2.62
C LEU A 2 9.12 -15.29 3.09
N PRO A 3 8.72 -14.46 4.08
CA PRO A 3 7.36 -14.50 4.58
C PRO A 3 6.37 -14.21 3.43
N THR A 4 5.44 -15.11 3.20
CA THR A 4 4.36 -15.04 2.19
C THR A 4 3.57 -13.71 2.19
N ARG A 5 3.63 -12.94 3.28
CA ARG A 5 2.99 -11.63 3.43
C ARG A 5 3.56 -10.54 2.50
N ARG A 6 4.90 -10.49 2.31
CA ARG A 6 5.53 -9.45 1.46
C ARG A 6 5.37 -9.74 -0.03
N GLN A 7 5.31 -11.02 -0.41
CA GLN A 7 5.10 -11.41 -1.80
C GLN A 7 3.72 -11.01 -2.34
N ARG A 8 2.68 -10.91 -1.50
CA ARG A 8 1.33 -10.53 -1.91
C ARG A 8 1.09 -9.02 -1.99
N GLN A 9 1.94 -8.20 -1.35
CA GLN A 9 1.82 -6.74 -1.35
C GLN A 9 2.44 -6.08 -2.59
N MET A 10 3.38 -6.75 -3.24
CA MET A 10 3.90 -6.30 -4.54
C MET A 10 3.18 -7.08 -5.63
N CYS A 11 2.67 -6.40 -6.65
CA CYS A 11 2.15 -7.06 -7.84
C CYS A 11 3.26 -7.88 -8.49
N ILE A 12 3.32 -9.18 -8.15
CA ILE A 12 4.29 -10.13 -8.70
C ILE A 12 3.69 -10.80 -9.94
N ARG A 13 2.75 -10.16 -10.63
CA ARG A 13 2.01 -10.80 -11.73
C ARG A 13 2.94 -11.39 -12.80
N ASP A 14 4.11 -10.78 -12.99
CA ASP A 14 5.06 -11.14 -14.03
C ASP A 14 6.45 -11.44 -13.47
N ARG A 15 6.53 -11.92 -12.22
CA ARG A 15 7.81 -12.22 -11.55
C ARG A 15 7.75 -13.57 -10.87
N ASP A 16 8.75 -14.41 -11.12
CA ASP A 16 8.89 -15.70 -10.47
C ASP A 16 9.37 -15.57 -9.02
N PHE A 17 10.26 -14.60 -8.76
CA PHE A 17 10.86 -14.38 -7.45
C PHE A 17 10.96 -12.89 -7.09
N ALA A 18 10.89 -12.59 -5.79
CA ALA A 18 11.18 -11.27 -5.24
C ALA A 18 12.19 -11.40 -4.09
N PHE A 19 13.34 -10.76 -4.23
CA PHE A 19 14.39 -10.74 -3.21
C PHE A 19 14.32 -9.42 -2.44
N TYR A 20 14.20 -9.51 -1.11
CA TYR A 20 14.21 -8.37 -0.21
C TYR A 20 15.54 -8.31 0.53
N LEU A 21 16.40 -7.40 0.13
CA LEU A 21 17.62 -7.13 0.86
C LEU A 21 17.30 -6.35 2.14
N ASN A 22 17.81 -6.84 3.27
CA ASN A 22 17.64 -6.13 4.53
C ASN A 22 18.56 -4.90 4.53
N PHE A 23 17.98 -3.70 4.43
CA PHE A 23 18.73 -2.45 4.38
C PHE A 23 19.21 -2.06 5.77
N ASN A 24 20.32 -2.68 6.18
CA ASN A 24 21.02 -2.45 7.43
C ASN A 24 22.32 -1.63 7.23
N LYS A 25 23.02 -1.31 8.31
CA LYS A 25 24.29 -0.56 8.26
C LYS A 25 25.34 -1.22 7.34
N LYS A 26 25.39 -2.56 7.29
CA LYS A 26 26.34 -3.30 6.43
C LYS A 26 26.01 -3.07 4.96
N LEU A 27 24.75 -3.18 4.54
CA LEU A 27 24.34 -2.92 3.16
C LEU A 27 24.48 -1.43 2.81
N GLN A 28 24.12 -0.53 3.72
CA GLN A 28 24.23 0.92 3.54
C GLN A 28 25.69 1.40 3.34
N SER A 29 26.65 0.77 4.03
CA SER A 29 28.08 1.11 3.92
C SER A 29 28.81 0.40 2.79
N MET A 30 28.15 -0.52 2.08
CA MET A 30 28.74 -1.32 1.01
C MET A 30 29.07 -0.44 -0.20
N THR A 31 30.32 -0.49 -0.68
CA THR A 31 30.71 0.24 -1.89
C THR A 31 30.00 -0.36 -3.12
N PRO A 32 29.87 0.39 -4.23
CA PRO A 32 29.26 -0.14 -5.45
C PRO A 32 29.90 -1.42 -5.94
N GLU A 33 31.22 -1.51 -5.93
CA GLU A 33 31.99 -2.69 -6.36
C GLU A 33 31.68 -3.91 -5.48
N LYS A 34 31.63 -3.70 -4.15
CA LYS A 34 31.24 -4.76 -3.21
C LYS A 34 29.80 -5.20 -3.39
N PHE A 35 28.89 -4.26 -3.70
CA PHE A 35 27.50 -4.58 -4.00
C PHE A 35 27.40 -5.45 -5.25
N ILE A 36 28.09 -5.07 -6.31
CA ILE A 36 28.13 -5.86 -7.55
C ILE A 36 28.67 -7.27 -7.24
N ASN A 37 29.85 -7.38 -6.64
CA ASN A 37 30.51 -8.68 -6.43
C ASN A 37 29.77 -9.58 -5.44
N ASN A 38 29.24 -9.01 -4.34
CA ASN A 38 28.64 -9.81 -3.26
C ASN A 38 27.13 -10.04 -3.44
N VAL A 39 26.44 -9.24 -4.24
CA VAL A 39 25.00 -9.36 -4.46
C VAL A 39 24.72 -9.83 -5.88
N LEU A 40 25.13 -9.09 -6.89
CA LEU A 40 24.83 -9.41 -8.28
C LEU A 40 25.68 -10.57 -8.79
N GLY A 41 26.98 -10.59 -8.52
CA GLY A 41 27.90 -11.62 -8.98
C GLY A 41 27.67 -13.02 -8.41
N ASN A 42 26.87 -13.12 -7.32
CA ASN A 42 26.42 -14.42 -6.79
C ASN A 42 25.10 -14.91 -7.40
N LEU A 43 24.52 -14.15 -8.32
CA LEU A 43 23.32 -14.51 -9.06
C LEU A 43 23.71 -14.85 -10.51
N ASN A 44 23.16 -15.89 -11.06
CA ASN A 44 23.36 -16.23 -12.48
C ASN A 44 22.47 -15.31 -13.34
N ILE A 45 22.92 -14.07 -13.55
CA ILE A 45 22.16 -13.02 -14.26
C ILE A 45 22.58 -13.06 -15.74
N HIS A 46 21.62 -13.08 -16.66
CA HIS A 46 21.84 -12.88 -18.08
C HIS A 46 21.36 -11.49 -18.53
N TYR A 47 20.28 -10.99 -17.90
CA TYR A 47 19.73 -9.68 -18.17
C TYR A 47 19.49 -8.91 -16.88
N LEU A 48 19.97 -7.69 -16.84
CA LEU A 48 19.76 -6.75 -15.72
C LEU A 48 19.04 -5.50 -16.22
N THR A 49 17.82 -5.28 -15.78
CA THR A 49 17.07 -4.08 -16.12
C THR A 49 16.97 -3.18 -14.91
N ILE A 50 17.32 -1.91 -15.06
CA ILE A 50 17.28 -0.90 -14.00
C ILE A 50 16.50 0.35 -14.44
N GLY A 51 16.02 1.12 -13.48
CA GLY A 51 15.41 2.43 -13.77
C GLY A 51 16.45 3.48 -14.20
N ASP A 52 15.99 4.49 -14.92
CA ASP A 52 16.84 5.60 -15.40
C ASP A 52 17.50 6.44 -14.30
N ASP A 53 16.93 6.45 -13.09
CA ASP A 53 17.45 7.15 -11.92
C ASP A 53 18.10 6.20 -10.89
N PHE A 54 18.33 4.95 -11.28
CA PHE A 54 18.87 3.95 -10.37
C PHE A 54 20.30 4.30 -9.96
N LYS A 55 20.53 4.35 -8.65
CA LYS A 55 21.85 4.51 -8.05
C LYS A 55 21.97 3.55 -6.89
N PHE A 56 23.16 2.98 -6.68
CA PHE A 56 23.40 1.97 -5.65
C PHE A 56 24.73 2.16 -4.92
N GLY A 57 24.97 1.33 -3.92
CA GLY A 57 26.17 1.42 -3.09
C GLY A 57 26.18 2.60 -2.15
N ASN A 58 27.23 2.69 -1.35
CA ASN A 58 27.42 3.76 -0.37
C ASN A 58 27.39 5.15 -1.04
N ARG A 59 26.60 6.07 -0.46
CA ARG A 59 26.40 7.44 -0.96
C ARG A 59 25.90 7.49 -2.42
N ARG A 60 25.24 6.43 -2.90
CA ARG A 60 24.69 6.35 -4.26
C ARG A 60 25.74 6.54 -5.37
N LYS A 61 26.98 6.08 -5.13
CA LYS A 61 28.11 6.27 -6.06
C LYS A 61 28.05 5.32 -7.28
N GLY A 62 27.36 4.19 -7.17
CA GLY A 62 27.14 3.26 -8.28
C GLY A 62 26.03 3.76 -9.21
N ASP A 63 26.20 3.56 -10.51
CA ASP A 63 25.26 3.97 -11.56
C ASP A 63 25.15 2.96 -12.70
N TYR A 64 24.44 3.37 -13.75
CA TYR A 64 24.23 2.56 -14.93
C TYR A 64 25.55 2.20 -15.62
N GLU A 65 26.45 3.16 -15.84
CA GLU A 65 27.72 2.98 -16.53
C GLU A 65 28.59 1.90 -15.83
N MET A 66 28.64 1.94 -14.50
CA MET A 66 29.35 0.93 -13.71
C MET A 66 28.75 -0.47 -13.89
N LEU A 67 27.42 -0.59 -13.97
CA LEU A 67 26.76 -1.88 -14.21
C LEU A 67 26.95 -2.36 -15.64
N GLU A 68 26.91 -1.46 -16.62
CA GLU A 68 27.13 -1.76 -18.03
C GLU A 68 28.56 -2.29 -18.26
N ASN A 69 29.57 -1.63 -17.67
CA ASN A 69 30.96 -2.09 -17.70
C ASN A 69 31.12 -3.46 -17.05
N TRP A 70 30.51 -3.67 -15.89
CA TRP A 70 30.51 -4.98 -15.24
C TRP A 70 29.80 -6.04 -16.09
N GLY A 71 28.67 -5.70 -16.66
CA GLY A 71 27.89 -6.59 -17.50
C GLY A 71 28.66 -7.06 -18.72
N SER A 72 29.36 -6.14 -19.39
CA SER A 72 30.20 -6.44 -20.56
C SER A 72 31.35 -7.42 -20.25
N LEU A 73 31.84 -7.42 -19.01
CA LEU A 73 32.90 -8.33 -18.55
C LEU A 73 32.38 -9.70 -18.07
N ASN A 74 31.07 -9.86 -17.89
CA ASN A 74 30.45 -11.03 -17.28
C ASN A 74 29.30 -11.63 -18.12
N ASP A 75 29.23 -11.31 -19.40
CA ASP A 75 28.18 -11.76 -20.33
C ASP A 75 26.75 -11.42 -19.84
N VAL A 76 26.59 -10.27 -19.18
CA VAL A 76 25.30 -9.75 -18.69
C VAL A 76 24.86 -8.57 -19.54
N THR A 77 23.70 -8.67 -20.17
CA THR A 77 23.09 -7.52 -20.85
C THR A 77 22.48 -6.60 -19.81
N VAL A 78 22.98 -5.36 -19.72
CA VAL A 78 22.42 -4.33 -18.82
C VAL A 78 21.61 -3.35 -19.63
N GLN A 79 20.34 -3.14 -19.23
CA GLN A 79 19.41 -2.25 -19.90
C GLN A 79 18.79 -1.26 -18.93
N GLN A 80 18.69 -0.01 -19.36
CA GLN A 80 17.98 1.03 -18.64
C GLN A 80 16.54 1.15 -19.16
N THR A 81 15.57 1.17 -18.26
CA THR A 81 14.18 1.41 -18.65
C THR A 81 13.96 2.88 -18.96
N PRO A 82 13.18 3.20 -19.99
CA PRO A 82 12.83 4.60 -20.29
C PRO A 82 11.97 5.18 -19.17
N THR A 83 12.08 6.50 -18.99
CA THR A 83 11.18 7.24 -18.11
C THR A 83 9.77 7.28 -18.72
N TYR A 84 8.79 6.80 -17.96
CA TYR A 84 7.39 6.95 -18.33
C TYR A 84 6.87 8.32 -17.88
N LEU A 85 6.29 9.07 -18.84
CA LEU A 85 5.71 10.39 -18.63
C LEU A 85 4.21 10.38 -18.90
N ARG A 86 3.49 11.25 -18.19
CA ARG A 86 2.13 11.68 -18.53
C ARG A 86 2.14 13.19 -18.68
N GLY A 87 2.05 13.68 -19.93
CA GLY A 87 2.45 15.05 -20.25
C GLY A 87 3.93 15.26 -19.91
N ASP A 88 4.23 16.31 -19.18
CA ASP A 88 5.59 16.65 -18.77
C ASP A 88 5.98 16.09 -17.40
N ARG A 89 5.11 15.29 -16.77
CA ARG A 89 5.32 14.76 -15.42
C ARG A 89 5.62 13.27 -15.42
N ARG A 90 6.74 12.90 -14.79
CA ARG A 90 7.16 11.51 -14.59
C ARG A 90 6.22 10.76 -13.64
N TYR A 91 5.86 9.50 -14.00
CA TYR A 91 5.23 8.57 -13.07
C TYR A 91 6.14 8.29 -11.88
N SER A 92 5.65 8.54 -10.67
CA SER A 92 6.46 8.35 -9.46
C SER A 92 5.58 8.01 -8.24
N SER A 93 6.19 7.34 -7.26
CA SER A 93 5.51 7.08 -5.97
C SER A 93 5.14 8.38 -5.24
N SER A 94 5.88 9.45 -5.44
CA SER A 94 5.55 10.77 -4.86
C SER A 94 4.28 11.35 -5.46
N TRP A 95 4.12 11.24 -6.78
CA TRP A 95 2.90 11.72 -7.45
C TRP A 95 1.66 10.90 -7.05
N ILE A 96 1.82 9.59 -6.91
CA ILE A 96 0.74 8.72 -6.41
C ILE A 96 0.33 9.14 -4.99
N ARG A 97 1.30 9.39 -4.09
CA ARG A 97 0.99 9.84 -2.72
C ARG A 97 0.30 11.20 -2.70
N GLU A 98 0.73 12.12 -3.57
CA GLU A 98 0.09 13.43 -3.72
C GLU A 98 -1.37 13.31 -4.20
N ALA A 99 -1.65 12.42 -5.15
CA ALA A 99 -3.01 12.15 -5.60
C ALA A 99 -3.88 11.58 -4.47
N LEU A 100 -3.34 10.62 -3.71
CA LEU A 100 -4.02 10.01 -2.56
C LEU A 100 -4.26 11.00 -1.41
N ASP A 101 -3.30 11.89 -1.14
CA ASP A 101 -3.42 12.94 -0.12
C ASP A 101 -4.50 13.98 -0.46
N LYS A 102 -4.79 14.12 -1.76
CA LYS A 102 -5.90 14.94 -2.29
C LYS A 102 -7.20 14.16 -2.51
N ASP A 103 -7.24 12.91 -2.08
CA ASP A 103 -8.35 11.98 -2.29
C ASP A 103 -8.73 11.76 -3.77
N ASP A 104 -7.79 12.04 -4.70
CA ASP A 104 -7.96 11.78 -6.13
C ASP A 104 -7.63 10.32 -6.47
N PHE A 105 -8.57 9.42 -6.13
CA PHE A 105 -8.42 7.98 -6.35
C PHE A 105 -8.41 7.60 -7.84
N GLU A 106 -9.02 8.40 -8.69
CA GLU A 106 -9.01 8.16 -10.14
C GLU A 106 -7.62 8.42 -10.72
N LEU A 107 -7.00 9.56 -10.40
CA LEU A 107 -5.62 9.83 -10.79
C LEU A 107 -4.67 8.80 -10.18
N ALA A 108 -4.84 8.47 -8.90
CA ALA A 108 -4.03 7.45 -8.24
C ALA A 108 -4.15 6.09 -8.94
N ALA A 109 -5.36 5.69 -9.36
CA ALA A 109 -5.59 4.44 -10.10
C ALA A 109 -4.91 4.46 -11.49
N GLN A 110 -5.00 5.57 -12.21
CA GLN A 110 -4.33 5.75 -13.51
C GLN A 110 -2.80 5.65 -13.37
N LEU A 111 -2.24 6.28 -12.33
CA LEU A 111 -0.80 6.25 -12.06
C LEU A 111 -0.32 4.88 -11.58
N LEU A 112 -1.15 4.13 -10.86
CA LEU A 112 -0.84 2.80 -10.35
C LEU A 112 -1.11 1.68 -11.37
N GLY A 113 -1.91 1.94 -12.40
CA GLY A 113 -2.45 0.93 -13.31
C GLY A 113 -3.48 -0.01 -12.63
N ARG A 114 -3.98 0.33 -11.45
CA ARG A 114 -4.99 -0.41 -10.69
C ARG A 114 -5.62 0.47 -9.62
N ARG A 115 -6.79 0.10 -9.14
CA ARG A 115 -7.42 0.79 -8.00
C ARG A 115 -6.51 0.75 -6.76
N TYR A 116 -6.61 1.78 -5.93
CA TYR A 116 -5.86 1.82 -4.68
C TYR A 116 -6.52 0.92 -3.65
N THR A 117 -5.82 -0.10 -3.21
CA THR A 117 -6.32 -1.11 -2.28
C THR A 117 -5.39 -1.28 -1.09
N PHE A 118 -5.97 -1.65 0.03
CA PHE A 118 -5.25 -2.05 1.23
C PHE A 118 -5.64 -3.47 1.65
N SER A 119 -4.69 -4.39 1.74
CA SER A 119 -4.94 -5.77 2.16
C SER A 119 -4.36 -6.04 3.55
N GLY A 120 -5.21 -6.47 4.46
CA GLY A 120 -4.83 -6.75 5.84
C GLY A 120 -5.51 -7.97 6.44
N LYS A 121 -4.96 -8.47 7.56
CA LYS A 121 -5.61 -9.47 8.40
C LYS A 121 -6.55 -8.76 9.36
N VAL A 122 -7.77 -9.26 9.48
CA VAL A 122 -8.75 -8.76 10.45
C VAL A 122 -8.32 -9.18 11.85
N VAL A 123 -8.19 -8.20 12.74
CA VAL A 123 -7.78 -8.36 14.14
C VAL A 123 -8.88 -7.86 15.09
N SER A 124 -8.78 -8.23 16.35
CA SER A 124 -9.68 -7.69 17.38
C SER A 124 -9.46 -6.17 17.55
N GLY A 125 -10.54 -5.44 17.65
CA GLY A 125 -10.59 -4.01 17.95
C GLY A 125 -11.40 -3.71 19.21
N ASN A 126 -11.70 -2.43 19.46
CA ASN A 126 -12.44 -1.99 20.67
C ASN A 126 -13.94 -2.36 20.67
N SER A 127 -14.44 -2.95 19.57
CA SER A 127 -15.84 -3.41 19.42
C SER A 127 -16.91 -2.33 19.65
N LEU A 128 -16.56 -1.03 19.67
CA LEU A 128 -17.51 0.08 19.90
C LEU A 128 -18.61 0.10 18.81
N GLY A 129 -18.25 -0.16 17.56
CA GLY A 129 -19.22 -0.24 16.46
C GLY A 129 -20.33 -1.27 16.69
N ARG A 130 -20.01 -2.39 17.35
CA ARG A 130 -21.00 -3.43 17.67
C ARG A 130 -22.06 -2.92 18.66
N THR A 131 -21.70 -2.09 19.62
CA THR A 131 -22.65 -1.55 20.62
C THR A 131 -23.65 -0.57 20.02
N ILE A 132 -23.33 0.02 18.88
CA ILE A 132 -24.20 0.96 18.14
C ILE A 132 -24.85 0.35 16.91
N GLY A 133 -24.75 -0.98 16.74
CA GLY A 133 -25.35 -1.70 15.60
C GLY A 133 -24.57 -1.61 14.28
N VAL A 134 -23.34 -1.11 14.31
CA VAL A 134 -22.46 -0.96 13.13
C VAL A 134 -21.15 -1.72 13.36
N PRO A 135 -21.16 -3.07 13.33
CA PRO A 135 -19.97 -3.86 13.58
C PRO A 135 -18.87 -3.56 12.56
N THR A 136 -17.62 -3.40 13.02
CA THR A 136 -16.47 -3.09 12.18
C THR A 136 -15.41 -4.19 12.23
N ALA A 137 -14.82 -4.48 11.07
CA ALA A 137 -13.60 -5.26 10.95
C ALA A 137 -12.39 -4.33 11.08
N ASN A 138 -11.51 -4.61 12.03
CA ASN A 138 -10.27 -3.85 12.21
C ASN A 138 -9.13 -4.54 11.45
N LEU A 139 -8.46 -3.82 10.54
CA LEU A 139 -7.32 -4.36 9.83
C LEU A 139 -6.03 -3.98 10.52
N TRP A 140 -5.15 -4.99 10.66
CA TRP A 140 -3.78 -4.71 11.09
C TRP A 140 -3.02 -3.97 10.01
N LEU A 141 -2.48 -2.80 10.36
CA LEU A 141 -1.68 -1.95 9.48
C LEU A 141 -0.21 -1.94 9.95
N PRO A 142 0.77 -1.93 9.02
CA PRO A 142 2.15 -1.66 9.39
C PRO A 142 2.26 -0.21 9.91
N LYS A 143 3.21 0.03 10.82
CA LYS A 143 3.56 1.39 11.26
C LYS A 143 4.17 2.14 10.05
N SER A 144 3.37 2.88 9.35
CA SER A 144 3.79 3.69 8.20
C SER A 144 2.85 4.88 8.06
N ASN A 145 3.37 5.98 7.55
CA ASN A 145 2.53 7.11 7.16
C ASN A 145 1.69 6.71 5.95
N LEU A 146 0.41 6.51 6.17
CA LEU A 146 -0.55 6.26 5.10
C LEU A 146 -0.97 7.60 4.49
N PRO A 147 -1.07 7.69 3.15
CA PRO A 147 -1.37 8.94 2.46
C PRO A 147 -2.86 9.31 2.47
N ILE A 148 -3.70 8.58 3.20
CA ILE A 148 -5.14 8.83 3.30
C ILE A 148 -5.60 8.86 4.74
N LYS A 149 -6.55 9.74 5.07
CA LYS A 149 -7.18 9.85 6.39
C LYS A 149 -8.64 10.27 6.22
N GLY A 150 -9.52 9.75 7.09
CA GLY A 150 -10.93 10.08 7.07
C GLY A 150 -11.84 8.90 6.82
N VAL A 151 -13.07 9.16 6.44
CA VAL A 151 -14.11 8.17 6.18
C VAL A 151 -14.33 8.03 4.67
N TYR A 152 -14.40 6.80 4.19
CA TYR A 152 -14.41 6.46 2.77
C TYR A 152 -15.49 5.45 2.43
N ALA A 153 -16.15 5.61 1.29
CA ALA A 153 -16.89 4.55 0.63
C ALA A 153 -15.89 3.55 0.02
N VAL A 154 -16.09 2.25 0.27
CA VAL A 154 -15.12 1.21 -0.10
C VAL A 154 -15.82 -0.03 -0.69
N LYS A 155 -15.08 -0.74 -1.53
CA LYS A 155 -15.40 -2.11 -1.91
C LYS A 155 -14.47 -3.06 -1.14
N VAL A 156 -15.03 -4.13 -0.60
CA VAL A 156 -14.29 -5.12 0.18
C VAL A 156 -14.24 -6.43 -0.59
N HIS A 157 -13.04 -6.82 -0.98
CA HIS A 157 -12.80 -8.09 -1.65
C HIS A 157 -12.51 -9.17 -0.60
N TYR A 158 -13.43 -10.11 -0.48
CA TYR A 158 -13.31 -11.24 0.42
C TYR A 158 -13.65 -12.55 -0.33
N GLU A 159 -12.69 -13.48 -0.35
CA GLU A 159 -12.79 -14.73 -1.14
C GLU A 159 -13.05 -14.42 -2.63
N LYS A 160 -14.24 -14.70 -3.13
CA LYS A 160 -14.67 -14.41 -4.52
C LYS A 160 -15.74 -13.33 -4.59
N GLU A 161 -16.10 -12.72 -3.45
CA GLU A 161 -17.16 -11.73 -3.35
C GLU A 161 -16.59 -10.32 -3.31
N ILE A 162 -17.31 -9.38 -3.88
CA ILE A 162 -17.08 -7.94 -3.73
C ILE A 162 -18.25 -7.38 -2.94
N LEU A 163 -17.98 -6.93 -1.74
CA LEU A 163 -18.96 -6.42 -0.79
C LEU A 163 -18.82 -4.91 -0.70
N LEU A 164 -19.91 -4.21 -0.47
CA LEU A 164 -19.91 -2.76 -0.27
C LEU A 164 -19.73 -2.42 1.21
N GLY A 165 -19.09 -1.30 1.49
CA GLY A 165 -18.87 -0.90 2.87
C GLY A 165 -18.42 0.55 3.01
N ILE A 166 -18.20 0.92 4.26
CA ILE A 166 -17.63 2.20 4.67
C ILE A 166 -16.41 1.92 5.55
N ALA A 167 -15.36 2.71 5.38
CA ALA A 167 -14.13 2.55 6.14
C ALA A 167 -13.69 3.85 6.79
N ASN A 168 -13.21 3.77 8.02
CA ASN A 168 -12.50 4.86 8.70
C ASN A 168 -11.00 4.55 8.73
N MET A 169 -10.21 5.41 8.10
CA MET A 169 -8.75 5.41 8.17
C MET A 169 -8.31 6.51 9.11
N GLY A 170 -7.89 6.13 10.29
CA GLY A 170 -7.52 7.07 11.34
C GLY A 170 -6.22 6.71 12.06
N ILE A 171 -5.91 7.49 13.08
CA ILE A 171 -4.75 7.28 13.95
C ILE A 171 -5.27 7.06 15.37
N ARG A 172 -4.84 5.96 15.97
CA ARG A 172 -5.15 5.69 17.38
C ARG A 172 -3.91 5.97 18.24
N PRO A 173 -4.00 6.90 19.20
CA PRO A 173 -2.95 7.08 20.21
C PRO A 173 -2.77 5.79 21.02
N THR A 174 -1.53 5.35 21.20
CA THR A 174 -1.18 4.21 22.04
C THR A 174 0.02 4.55 22.93
N ILE A 175 0.26 3.78 23.98
CA ILE A 175 1.41 3.95 24.89
C ILE A 175 2.76 3.94 24.13
N GLY A 176 2.82 3.36 22.93
CA GLY A 176 4.01 3.28 22.08
C GLY A 176 4.01 4.21 20.86
N GLY A 177 3.17 5.27 20.84
CA GLY A 177 3.03 6.24 19.75
C GLY A 177 1.69 6.17 19.03
N GLU A 178 1.63 6.76 17.85
CA GLU A 178 0.45 6.76 16.98
C GLU A 178 0.47 5.54 16.07
N ASN A 179 -0.59 4.74 16.10
CA ASN A 179 -0.75 3.63 15.18
C ASN A 179 -1.90 3.88 14.20
N PRO A 180 -1.68 3.74 12.90
CA PRO A 180 -2.77 3.82 11.94
C PRO A 180 -3.74 2.65 12.15
N VAL A 181 -5.03 2.94 12.03
CA VAL A 181 -6.13 1.98 12.16
C VAL A 181 -7.04 2.12 10.96
N LEU A 182 -7.39 0.97 10.38
CA LEU A 182 -8.42 0.88 9.34
C LEU A 182 -9.58 0.06 9.91
N GLU A 183 -10.69 0.71 10.16
CA GLU A 183 -11.94 0.10 10.61
C GLU A 183 -12.92 0.07 9.45
N VAL A 184 -13.47 -1.10 9.10
CA VAL A 184 -14.33 -1.30 7.95
C VAL A 184 -15.65 -1.89 8.39
N HIS A 185 -16.75 -1.20 8.15
CA HIS A 185 -18.10 -1.75 8.24
C HIS A 185 -18.55 -2.22 6.86
N ILE A 186 -18.84 -3.50 6.73
CA ILE A 186 -19.33 -4.12 5.51
C ILE A 186 -20.85 -4.16 5.58
N PHE A 187 -21.53 -3.65 4.55
CA PHE A 187 -22.97 -3.60 4.51
C PHE A 187 -23.56 -5.00 4.35
N ASP A 188 -24.67 -5.25 5.04
CA ASP A 188 -25.46 -6.49 4.92
C ASP A 188 -24.62 -7.77 5.07
N PHE A 189 -23.61 -7.74 5.98
CA PHE A 189 -22.66 -8.81 6.19
C PHE A 189 -22.54 -9.18 7.68
N ASP A 190 -22.75 -10.44 8.02
CA ASP A 190 -22.77 -10.94 9.40
C ASP A 190 -21.75 -12.06 9.70
N LYS A 191 -20.95 -12.48 8.68
CA LYS A 191 -19.97 -13.55 8.85
C LYS A 191 -18.76 -13.13 9.71
N ASN A 192 -18.20 -14.07 10.43
CA ASN A 192 -16.99 -13.83 11.23
C ASN A 192 -15.74 -13.72 10.36
N LEU A 193 -15.09 -12.56 10.38
CA LEU A 193 -13.87 -12.26 9.62
C LEU A 193 -12.59 -12.31 10.46
N TYR A 194 -12.63 -12.56 11.76
CA TYR A 194 -11.42 -12.59 12.61
C TYR A 194 -10.39 -13.59 12.09
N GLY A 195 -9.15 -13.13 11.96
CA GLY A 195 -8.05 -13.93 11.42
C GLY A 195 -8.05 -14.08 9.92
N LYS A 196 -9.11 -13.74 9.23
CA LYS A 196 -9.21 -13.75 7.77
C LYS A 196 -8.46 -12.54 7.17
N ARG A 197 -8.12 -12.64 5.90
CA ARG A 197 -7.54 -11.54 5.13
C ARG A 197 -8.61 -10.99 4.20
N ILE A 198 -8.77 -9.68 4.21
CA ILE A 198 -9.60 -8.95 3.27
C ILE A 198 -8.77 -7.90 2.55
N GLU A 199 -9.24 -7.47 1.38
CA GLU A 199 -8.68 -6.35 0.64
C GLU A 199 -9.74 -5.27 0.52
N VAL A 200 -9.38 -4.04 0.87
CA VAL A 200 -10.25 -2.87 0.89
C VAL A 200 -9.83 -1.94 -0.24
N GLU A 201 -10.72 -1.73 -1.20
CA GLU A 201 -10.57 -0.80 -2.32
C GLU A 201 -11.23 0.52 -1.95
N PHE A 202 -10.46 1.60 -1.95
CA PHE A 202 -10.95 2.94 -1.65
C PHE A 202 -11.56 3.58 -2.91
N CYS A 203 -12.84 3.98 -2.83
CA CYS A 203 -13.58 4.52 -3.96
C CYS A 203 -13.73 6.05 -3.84
N ASN A 204 -14.39 6.53 -2.80
CA ASN A 204 -14.70 7.95 -2.62
C ASN A 204 -14.49 8.37 -1.17
N LYS A 205 -14.01 9.59 -0.95
CA LYS A 205 -14.03 10.18 0.38
C LYS A 205 -15.43 10.64 0.75
N ILE A 206 -15.85 10.30 1.96
CA ILE A 206 -17.12 10.75 2.55
C ILE A 206 -16.91 12.03 3.36
N ARG A 207 -15.90 12.02 4.24
CA ARG A 207 -15.52 13.16 5.08
C ARG A 207 -14.19 12.94 5.80
N GLU A 208 -13.70 14.01 6.42
CA GLU A 208 -12.61 13.95 7.39
C GLU A 208 -13.03 13.28 8.70
N GLU A 209 -12.06 12.86 9.51
CA GLU A 209 -12.32 12.44 10.89
C GLU A 209 -12.92 13.58 11.69
N LYS A 210 -13.91 13.27 12.52
CA LYS A 210 -14.58 14.23 13.40
C LYS A 210 -14.70 13.64 14.81
N LYS A 211 -14.48 14.47 15.83
CA LYS A 211 -14.80 14.12 17.21
C LYS A 211 -16.28 14.41 17.48
N PHE A 212 -16.91 13.56 18.28
CA PHE A 212 -18.32 13.68 18.63
C PHE A 212 -18.45 13.92 20.13
N SER A 213 -19.43 14.71 20.52
CA SER A 213 -19.67 15.07 21.91
C SER A 213 -20.33 13.95 22.71
N ASN A 214 -21.09 13.09 22.02
CA ASN A 214 -21.80 11.96 22.62
C ASN A 214 -22.03 10.83 21.58
N LEU A 215 -22.52 9.69 22.08
CA LEU A 215 -22.73 8.48 21.29
C LEU A 215 -23.86 8.62 20.26
N GLU A 216 -24.90 9.40 20.58
CA GLU A 216 -26.05 9.62 19.70
C GLU A 216 -25.66 10.45 18.47
N GLU A 217 -24.84 11.49 18.66
CA GLU A 217 -24.28 12.27 17.57
C GLU A 217 -23.42 11.40 16.64
N LEU A 218 -22.54 10.57 17.23
CA LEU A 218 -21.72 9.61 16.48
C LEU A 218 -22.60 8.65 15.65
N LYS A 219 -23.61 8.05 16.27
CA LYS A 219 -24.52 7.10 15.63
C LYS A 219 -25.27 7.75 14.46
N SER A 220 -25.84 8.96 14.70
CA SER A 220 -26.53 9.71 13.66
C SER A 220 -25.64 10.02 12.46
N GLN A 221 -24.38 10.43 12.73
CA GLN A 221 -23.44 10.70 11.66
C GLN A 221 -23.07 9.44 10.89
N ILE A 222 -22.82 8.31 11.57
CA ILE A 222 -22.49 7.04 10.91
C ILE A 222 -23.62 6.60 9.97
N HIS A 223 -24.89 6.76 10.36
CA HIS A 223 -26.01 6.42 9.47
C HIS A 223 -26.03 7.29 8.21
N LYS A 224 -25.77 8.59 8.34
CA LYS A 224 -25.65 9.49 7.16
C LYS A 224 -24.49 9.09 6.25
N ASP A 225 -23.35 8.74 6.85
CA ASP A 225 -22.17 8.31 6.10
C ASP A 225 -22.43 6.99 5.34
N ILE A 226 -23.15 6.04 5.95
CA ILE A 226 -23.56 4.77 5.32
C ILE A 226 -24.46 5.02 4.12
N GLU A 227 -25.52 5.84 4.27
CA GLU A 227 -26.44 6.19 3.19
C GLU A 227 -25.70 6.86 2.01
N LEU A 228 -24.84 7.83 2.32
CA LEU A 228 -24.01 8.48 1.29
C LEU A 228 -23.09 7.48 0.58
N SER A 229 -22.45 6.58 1.35
CA SER A 229 -21.57 5.55 0.79
C SER A 229 -22.33 4.60 -0.14
N LYS A 230 -23.52 4.15 0.24
CA LYS A 230 -24.37 3.29 -0.60
C LYS A 230 -24.69 3.97 -1.92
N ASN A 231 -25.10 5.24 -1.89
CA ASN A 231 -25.42 5.99 -3.10
C ASN A 231 -24.22 6.13 -4.05
N LEU A 232 -23.01 6.39 -3.50
CA LEU A 232 -21.80 6.55 -4.29
C LEU A 232 -21.25 5.23 -4.87
N LEU A 233 -21.56 4.09 -4.26
CA LEU A 233 -21.05 2.79 -4.69
C LEU A 233 -21.96 2.06 -5.68
N ILE A 234 -23.23 2.46 -5.77
CA ILE A 234 -24.25 1.85 -6.67
C ILE A 234 -24.39 2.65 -7.97
N SER A 235 -24.03 3.96 -7.93
CA SER A 235 -23.98 4.81 -9.12
C SER A 235 -22.76 4.48 -9.99
#